data_8f8b3da805cc2bffa6bd35e68e426bf3
#
_entry.id   8f8b3da805cc2bffa6bd35e68e426bf3
#
_cell.length_a   1.000
_cell.length_b   1.000
_cell.length_c   1.000
_cell.angle_alpha   90.00
_cell.angle_beta   90.00
_cell.angle_gamma   90.00
#
_symmetry.space_group_name_H-M   'P 1'
#
loop_
_entity.id
_entity.type
_entity.pdbx_description
1 polymer ?
#
loop_
_entity_poly.entity_id
_entity_poly.type
_entity_poly.pdbx_seq_one_letter_code
_entity_poly.pdbx_strand_id
1 'polypeptide(L)'
;YGVVGMALNFGAVTLLPLAEATTINFTTAFWAVILSALILHEQVGKWRWTAVALGFVGVVIITQPGDGHLPLLGALVGLGAAFMIALISIQIRDLARTDEPLSIVFWFSAFSIPVLGVAMPFVGAAHSPYQWSLLAGLAGFGLLGQLLLTASLRYGAVASVIV
;
A
#
# COMPACT_ATOMS: atom_id res chain seq x y z
N TYR A 1 -10.49 -6.28 1.64
CA TYR A 1 -9.67 -5.10 1.99
C TYR A 1 -8.67 -4.74 0.89
N GLY A 2 -7.91 -5.71 0.31
CA GLY A 2 -6.87 -5.46 -0.70
C GLY A 2 -7.36 -4.68 -1.92
N VAL A 3 -8.50 -5.05 -2.48
CA VAL A 3 -9.09 -4.36 -3.64
C VAL A 3 -9.50 -2.92 -3.30
N VAL A 4 -10.03 -2.70 -2.08
CA VAL A 4 -10.40 -1.35 -1.61
C VAL A 4 -9.15 -0.48 -1.45
N GLY A 5 -8.07 -1.02 -0.85
CA GLY A 5 -6.78 -0.33 -0.74
C GLY A 5 -6.20 0.05 -2.11
N MET A 6 -6.25 -0.88 -3.08
CA MET A 6 -5.86 -0.60 -4.47
C MET A 6 -6.71 0.52 -5.09
N ALA A 7 -8.03 0.44 -4.98
CA ALA A 7 -8.94 1.45 -5.56
C ALA A 7 -8.67 2.84 -4.96
N LEU A 8 -8.47 2.93 -3.65
CA LEU A 8 -8.13 4.19 -2.98
C LEU A 8 -6.75 4.71 -3.42
N ASN A 9 -5.76 3.84 -3.55
CA ASN A 9 -4.42 4.23 -3.96
C ASN A 9 -4.40 4.78 -5.40
N PHE A 10 -5.04 4.09 -6.33
CA PHE A 10 -5.19 4.60 -7.70
C PHE A 10 -6.07 5.84 -7.74
N GLY A 11 -7.15 5.91 -6.94
CA GLY A 11 -7.97 7.10 -6.79
C GLY A 11 -7.17 8.32 -6.32
N ALA A 12 -6.26 8.14 -5.38
CA ALA A 12 -5.37 9.21 -4.92
C ALA A 12 -4.48 9.74 -6.05
N VAL A 13 -3.89 8.85 -6.86
CA VAL A 13 -3.03 9.22 -8.00
C VAL A 13 -3.80 9.92 -9.12
N THR A 14 -5.09 9.66 -9.27
CA THR A 14 -5.94 10.38 -10.25
C THR A 14 -6.40 11.76 -9.76
N LEU A 15 -6.49 11.95 -8.44
CA LEU A 15 -6.97 13.18 -7.81
C LEU A 15 -5.84 14.14 -7.42
N LEU A 16 -4.61 13.63 -7.28
CA LEU A 16 -3.44 14.38 -6.86
C LEU A 16 -2.31 14.24 -7.88
N PRO A 17 -1.44 15.23 -8.01
CA PRO A 17 -0.16 15.06 -8.67
C PRO A 17 0.62 13.88 -8.07
N LEU A 18 1.34 13.14 -8.91
CA LEU A 18 2.02 11.91 -8.50
C LEU A 18 2.98 12.10 -7.32
N ALA A 19 3.68 13.24 -7.28
CA ALA A 19 4.61 13.58 -6.20
C ALA A 19 3.90 13.71 -4.85
N GLU A 20 2.72 14.34 -4.84
CA GLU A 20 1.91 14.55 -3.64
C GLU A 20 1.25 13.25 -3.19
N ALA A 21 0.69 12.48 -4.13
CA ALA A 21 0.11 11.16 -3.83
C ALA A 21 1.15 10.20 -3.24
N THR A 22 2.38 10.17 -3.78
CA THR A 22 3.47 9.35 -3.25
C THR A 22 3.93 9.83 -1.88
N THR A 23 3.99 11.15 -1.65
CA THR A 23 4.36 11.72 -0.36
C THR A 23 3.34 11.35 0.72
N ILE A 24 2.04 11.45 0.42
CA ILE A 24 0.98 11.03 1.34
C ILE A 24 1.06 9.52 1.60
N ASN A 25 1.42 8.73 0.59
CA ASN A 25 1.61 7.27 0.74
C ASN A 25 2.71 6.92 1.76
N PHE A 26 3.72 7.76 1.99
CA PHE A 26 4.70 7.53 3.06
C PHE A 26 4.08 7.56 4.46
N THR A 27 2.87 8.11 4.64
CA THR A 27 2.14 7.99 5.91
C THR A 27 1.74 6.54 6.23
N THR A 28 1.84 5.61 5.26
CA THR A 28 1.68 4.16 5.51
C THR A 28 2.61 3.67 6.61
N ALA A 29 3.86 4.13 6.64
CA ALA A 29 4.82 3.79 7.69
C ALA A 29 4.34 4.22 9.08
N PHE A 30 3.73 5.41 9.18
CA PHE A 30 3.13 5.90 10.40
C PHE A 30 1.98 5.00 10.89
N TRP A 31 1.05 4.69 10.00
CA TRP A 31 -0.06 3.79 10.30
C TRP A 31 0.42 2.37 10.65
N ALA A 32 1.44 1.86 9.94
CA ALA A 32 2.02 0.55 10.23
C ALA A 32 2.60 0.47 11.65
N VAL A 33 3.29 1.50 12.12
CA VAL A 33 3.84 1.56 13.48
C VAL A 33 2.72 1.61 14.52
N ILE A 34 1.72 2.48 14.32
CA ILE A 34 0.57 2.58 15.24
C ILE A 34 -0.20 1.26 15.30
N LEU A 35 -0.56 0.72 14.15
CA LEU A 35 -1.37 -0.49 14.07
C LEU A 35 -0.60 -1.72 14.58
N SER A 36 0.71 -1.82 14.34
CA SER A 36 1.51 -2.93 14.87
C SER A 36 1.59 -2.88 16.39
N ALA A 37 1.71 -1.69 16.98
CA ALA A 37 1.69 -1.51 18.43
C ALA A 37 0.33 -1.86 19.03
N LEU A 38 -0.78 -1.46 18.37
CA LEU A 38 -2.14 -1.63 18.91
C LEU A 38 -2.70 -3.03 18.66
N ILE A 39 -2.50 -3.59 17.46
CA ILE A 39 -3.14 -4.86 17.04
C ILE A 39 -2.23 -6.04 17.33
N LEU A 40 -0.96 -5.95 16.96
CA LEU A 40 0.01 -7.04 17.14
C LEU A 40 0.70 -7.00 18.51
N HIS A 41 0.47 -5.92 19.29
CA HIS A 41 1.14 -5.69 20.57
C HIS A 41 2.68 -5.76 20.45
N GLU A 42 3.22 -5.39 19.28
CA GLU A 42 4.67 -5.34 19.06
C GLU A 42 5.28 -4.20 19.88
N GLN A 43 6.41 -4.48 20.55
CA GLN A 43 7.13 -3.44 21.28
C GLN A 43 7.84 -2.52 20.28
N VAL A 44 7.25 -1.34 20.06
CA VAL A 44 7.83 -0.31 19.21
C VAL A 44 8.80 0.54 20.06
N GLY A 45 10.09 0.43 19.76
CA GLY A 45 11.12 1.20 20.45
C GLY A 45 11.00 2.71 20.22
N LYS A 46 11.54 3.51 21.15
CA LYS A 46 11.48 4.99 21.10
C LYS A 46 12.05 5.56 19.80
N TRP A 47 13.08 4.95 19.24
CA TRP A 47 13.69 5.38 17.97
C TRP A 47 12.75 5.26 16.78
N ARG A 48 11.88 4.26 16.76
CA ARG A 48 10.87 4.13 15.70
C ARG A 48 9.79 5.19 15.81
N TRP A 49 9.35 5.52 17.01
CA TRP A 49 8.42 6.62 17.24
C TRP A 49 9.00 7.97 16.83
N THR A 50 10.28 8.24 17.13
CA THR A 50 10.93 9.48 16.67
C THR A 50 11.10 9.51 15.16
N ALA A 51 11.48 8.41 14.51
CA ALA A 51 11.58 8.33 13.05
C ALA A 51 10.23 8.59 12.37
N VAL A 52 9.15 8.00 12.90
CA VAL A 52 7.79 8.21 12.42
C VAL A 52 7.36 9.67 12.59
N ALA A 53 7.63 10.28 13.75
CA ALA A 53 7.30 11.68 14.00
C ALA A 53 8.05 12.63 13.05
N LEU A 54 9.35 12.40 12.84
CA LEU A 54 10.16 13.16 11.89
C LEU A 54 9.68 12.99 10.45
N GLY A 55 9.35 11.76 10.04
CA GLY A 55 8.78 11.47 8.73
C GLY A 55 7.45 12.18 8.51
N PHE A 56 6.58 12.20 9.52
CA PHE A 56 5.30 12.93 9.45
C PHE A 56 5.49 14.44 9.29
N VAL A 57 6.45 15.04 10.03
CA VAL A 57 6.83 16.44 9.85
C VAL A 57 7.30 16.69 8.42
N GLY A 58 8.13 15.80 7.86
CA GLY A 58 8.55 15.88 6.46
C GLY A 58 7.38 15.86 5.47
N VAL A 59 6.41 14.98 5.69
CA VAL A 59 5.17 14.94 4.87
C VAL A 59 4.41 16.27 4.96
N VAL A 60 4.22 16.82 6.15
CA VAL A 60 3.52 18.11 6.34
C VAL A 60 4.25 19.25 5.63
N ILE A 61 5.58 19.29 5.69
CA ILE A 61 6.39 20.31 5.01
C ILE A 61 6.23 20.22 3.49
N ILE A 62 6.23 19.00 2.92
CA ILE A 62 6.12 18.81 1.47
C ILE A 62 4.70 19.05 0.98
N THR A 63 3.69 18.60 1.71
CA THR A 63 2.28 18.75 1.30
C THR A 63 1.75 20.16 1.52
N GLN A 64 2.40 20.97 2.36
CA GLN A 64 2.02 22.37 2.66
C GLN A 64 0.49 22.53 2.77
N PRO A 65 -0.18 21.83 3.70
CA PRO A 65 -1.63 21.92 3.81
C PRO A 65 -2.04 23.33 4.19
N GLY A 66 -2.69 24.05 3.28
CA GLY A 66 -3.16 25.41 3.52
C GLY A 66 -2.91 26.37 2.35
N ASP A 67 -2.01 26.08 1.43
CA ASP A 67 -1.73 26.95 0.26
C ASP A 67 -2.74 26.76 -0.89
N GLY A 68 -3.84 26.06 -0.66
CA GLY A 68 -4.94 25.91 -1.61
C GLY A 68 -4.65 25.01 -2.81
N HIS A 69 -3.47 24.42 -2.90
CA HIS A 69 -3.04 23.61 -4.04
C HIS A 69 -3.45 22.14 -3.93
N LEU A 70 -3.70 21.64 -2.72
CA LEU A 70 -4.11 20.25 -2.51
C LEU A 70 -5.63 20.12 -2.44
N PRO A 71 -6.27 19.37 -3.35
CA PRO A 71 -7.69 19.06 -3.21
C PRO A 71 -7.88 18.18 -1.96
N LEU A 72 -8.67 18.68 -1.02
CA LEU A 72 -8.95 18.00 0.27
C LEU A 72 -9.43 16.56 0.06
N LEU A 73 -10.25 16.34 -0.96
CA LEU A 73 -10.74 15.00 -1.31
C LEU A 73 -9.58 14.06 -1.68
N GLY A 74 -8.63 14.53 -2.50
CA GLY A 74 -7.46 13.75 -2.88
C GLY A 74 -6.58 13.39 -1.68
N ALA A 75 -6.35 14.35 -0.77
CA ALA A 75 -5.60 14.13 0.46
C ALA A 75 -6.27 13.09 1.37
N LEU A 76 -7.59 13.17 1.57
CA LEU A 76 -8.36 12.20 2.35
C LEU A 76 -8.35 10.80 1.73
N VAL A 77 -8.48 10.70 0.41
CA VAL A 77 -8.39 9.42 -0.32
C VAL A 77 -6.99 8.84 -0.19
N GLY A 78 -5.94 9.65 -0.32
CA GLY A 78 -4.55 9.23 -0.15
C GLY A 78 -4.24 8.74 1.27
N LEU A 79 -4.67 9.46 2.30
CA LEU A 79 -4.55 9.03 3.69
C LEU A 79 -5.31 7.73 3.97
N GLY A 80 -6.53 7.62 3.42
CA GLY A 80 -7.31 6.39 3.50
C GLY A 80 -6.62 5.20 2.81
N ALA A 81 -5.98 5.43 1.66
CA ALA A 81 -5.18 4.44 0.98
C ALA A 81 -4.00 3.97 1.84
N ALA A 82 -3.24 4.91 2.40
CA ALA A 82 -2.09 4.63 3.27
C ALA A 82 -2.50 3.82 4.51
N PHE A 83 -3.62 4.19 5.15
CA PHE A 83 -4.18 3.43 6.27
C PHE A 83 -4.57 2.00 5.87
N MET A 84 -5.25 1.84 4.73
CA MET A 84 -5.65 0.52 4.23
C MET A 84 -4.45 -0.36 3.88
N ILE A 85 -3.40 0.20 3.28
CA ILE A 85 -2.16 -0.53 2.99
C ILE A 85 -1.51 -1.02 4.29
N ALA A 86 -1.42 -0.17 5.31
CA ALA A 86 -0.89 -0.56 6.61
C ALA A 86 -1.73 -1.67 7.27
N LEU A 87 -3.06 -1.54 7.24
CA LEU A 87 -3.98 -2.55 7.77
C LEU A 87 -3.84 -3.90 7.06
N ILE A 88 -3.74 -3.89 5.72
CA ILE A 88 -3.52 -5.08 4.91
C ILE A 88 -2.20 -5.75 5.29
N SER A 89 -1.13 -4.98 5.48
CA SER A 89 0.18 -5.51 5.87
C SER A 89 0.13 -6.22 7.22
N ILE A 90 -0.65 -5.71 8.16
CA ILE A 90 -0.88 -6.37 9.46
C ILE A 90 -1.65 -7.68 9.29
N GLN A 91 -2.69 -7.68 8.45
CA GLN A 91 -3.46 -8.90 8.18
C GLN A 91 -2.60 -9.96 7.48
N ILE A 92 -1.77 -9.55 6.50
CA ILE A 92 -0.83 -10.46 5.84
C ILE A 92 0.15 -11.04 6.86
N ARG A 93 0.65 -10.23 7.79
CA ARG A 93 1.54 -10.71 8.84
C ARG A 93 0.89 -11.74 9.75
N ASP A 94 -0.33 -11.49 10.17
CA ASP A 94 -1.06 -12.44 11.02
C ASP A 94 -1.31 -13.76 10.27
N LEU A 95 -1.73 -13.66 9.03
CA LEU A 95 -1.97 -14.82 8.17
C LEU A 95 -0.67 -15.58 7.86
N ALA A 96 0.44 -14.88 7.65
CA ALA A 96 1.75 -15.49 7.37
C ALA A 96 2.36 -16.27 8.57
N ARG A 97 1.74 -16.22 9.74
CA ARG A 97 2.12 -17.07 10.88
C ARG A 97 1.65 -18.50 10.70
N THR A 98 0.53 -18.70 10.02
CA THR A 98 -0.12 -20.00 9.83
C THR A 98 0.02 -20.51 8.41
N ASP A 99 -0.03 -19.61 7.42
CA ASP A 99 -0.05 -19.96 6.01
C ASP A 99 1.30 -19.64 5.33
N GLU A 100 1.57 -20.35 4.24
CA GLU A 100 2.74 -20.08 3.42
C GLU A 100 2.55 -18.81 2.57
N PRO A 101 3.60 -17.98 2.38
CA PRO A 101 3.53 -16.76 1.58
C PRO A 101 2.97 -16.98 0.17
N LEU A 102 3.31 -18.10 -0.46
CA LEU A 102 2.81 -18.45 -1.80
C LEU A 102 1.29 -18.65 -1.80
N SER A 103 0.75 -19.31 -0.79
CA SER A 103 -0.70 -19.53 -0.64
C SER A 103 -1.45 -18.21 -0.47
N ILE A 104 -0.93 -17.31 0.37
CA ILE A 104 -1.51 -15.99 0.61
C ILE A 104 -1.57 -15.18 -0.70
N VAL A 105 -0.47 -15.13 -1.44
CA VAL A 105 -0.39 -14.39 -2.71
C VAL A 105 -1.28 -15.02 -3.78
N PHE A 106 -1.34 -16.35 -3.84
CA PHE A 106 -2.21 -17.07 -4.76
C PHE A 106 -3.69 -16.75 -4.53
N TRP A 107 -4.18 -16.87 -3.30
CA TRP A 107 -5.57 -16.58 -2.98
C TRP A 107 -5.93 -15.11 -3.16
N PHE A 108 -5.01 -14.20 -2.79
CA PHE A 108 -5.20 -12.77 -3.04
C PHE A 108 -5.39 -12.50 -4.54
N SER A 109 -4.54 -13.08 -5.39
CA SER A 109 -4.63 -12.91 -6.85
C SER A 109 -5.90 -13.56 -7.40
N ALA A 110 -6.24 -14.78 -6.95
CA ALA A 110 -7.43 -15.51 -7.39
C ALA A 110 -8.73 -14.75 -7.10
N PHE A 111 -8.84 -14.11 -5.93
CA PHE A 111 -10.01 -13.27 -5.61
C PHE A 111 -9.99 -11.90 -6.30
N SER A 112 -8.83 -11.36 -6.62
CA SER A 112 -8.70 -10.06 -7.29
C SER A 112 -9.07 -10.14 -8.78
N ILE A 113 -8.79 -11.25 -9.45
CA ILE A 113 -9.07 -11.46 -10.88
C ILE A 113 -10.55 -11.24 -11.24
N PRO A 114 -11.54 -11.89 -10.59
CA PRO A 114 -12.94 -11.67 -10.96
C PRO A 114 -13.41 -10.26 -10.66
N VAL A 115 -12.95 -9.64 -9.56
CA VAL A 115 -13.34 -8.27 -9.19
C VAL A 115 -12.81 -7.26 -10.22
N LEU A 116 -11.54 -7.36 -10.60
CA LEU A 116 -10.93 -6.50 -11.61
C LEU A 116 -11.45 -6.83 -13.02
N GLY A 117 -11.74 -8.10 -13.30
CA GLY A 117 -12.31 -8.56 -14.56
C GLY A 117 -13.68 -7.93 -14.86
N VAL A 118 -14.51 -7.75 -13.83
CA VAL A 118 -15.81 -7.05 -13.98
C VAL A 118 -15.59 -5.56 -14.31
N ALA A 119 -14.55 -4.92 -13.82
CA ALA A 119 -14.23 -3.54 -14.12
C ALA A 119 -13.58 -3.34 -15.51
N MET A 120 -12.93 -4.37 -16.05
CA MET A 120 -12.16 -4.29 -17.30
C MET A 120 -12.95 -3.79 -18.52
N PRO A 121 -14.21 -4.19 -18.76
CA PRO A 121 -15.01 -3.67 -19.89
C PRO A 121 -15.26 -2.16 -19.83
N PHE A 122 -15.21 -1.56 -18.62
CA PHE A 122 -15.50 -0.13 -18.43
C PHE A 122 -14.25 0.75 -18.47
N VAL A 123 -13.08 0.19 -18.14
CA VAL A 123 -11.82 0.94 -18.05
C VAL A 123 -10.72 0.38 -18.92
N GLY A 124 -10.94 -0.75 -19.56
CA GLY A 124 -9.97 -1.41 -20.43
C GLY A 124 -9.75 -0.63 -21.72
N ALA A 125 -8.49 -0.51 -22.15
CA ALA A 125 -8.08 0.03 -23.43
C ALA A 125 -7.47 -1.06 -24.31
N ALA A 126 -7.57 -0.91 -25.64
CA ALA A 126 -6.87 -1.80 -26.55
C ALA A 126 -5.35 -1.57 -26.44
N HIS A 127 -4.60 -2.65 -26.29
CA HIS A 127 -3.14 -2.60 -26.12
C HIS A 127 -2.44 -3.25 -27.32
N SER A 128 -1.33 -2.66 -27.76
CA SER A 128 -0.46 -3.27 -28.77
C SER A 128 0.28 -4.50 -28.21
N PRO A 129 0.78 -5.42 -29.06
CA PRO A 129 1.57 -6.57 -28.59
C PRO A 129 2.79 -6.17 -27.75
N TYR A 130 3.42 -5.04 -28.06
CA TYR A 130 4.52 -4.48 -27.27
C TYR A 130 4.07 -4.06 -25.87
N GLN A 131 2.92 -3.40 -25.76
CA GLN A 131 2.35 -3.02 -24.46
C GLN A 131 1.98 -4.25 -23.62
N TRP A 132 1.47 -5.31 -24.25
CA TRP A 132 1.22 -6.59 -23.58
C TRP A 132 2.49 -7.22 -23.02
N SER A 133 3.61 -7.17 -23.73
CA SER A 133 4.89 -7.68 -23.22
C SER A 133 5.40 -6.87 -22.02
N LEU A 134 5.23 -5.55 -22.04
CA LEU A 134 5.58 -4.69 -20.91
C LEU A 134 4.68 -4.97 -19.69
N LEU A 135 3.38 -5.14 -19.90
CA LEU A 135 2.45 -5.47 -18.82
C LEU A 135 2.76 -6.85 -18.21
N ALA A 136 3.11 -7.84 -19.05
CA ALA A 136 3.53 -9.14 -18.55
C ALA A 136 4.83 -9.06 -17.72
N GLY A 137 5.81 -8.27 -18.16
CA GLY A 137 7.03 -8.00 -17.40
C GLY A 137 6.72 -7.32 -16.05
N LEU A 138 5.89 -6.28 -16.06
CA LEU A 138 5.45 -5.58 -14.86
C LEU A 138 4.73 -6.52 -13.88
N ALA A 139 3.84 -7.38 -14.39
CA ALA A 139 3.13 -8.36 -13.58
C ALA A 139 4.09 -9.39 -12.96
N GLY A 140 5.10 -9.86 -13.71
CA GLY A 140 6.12 -10.78 -13.21
C GLY A 140 6.95 -10.18 -12.08
N PHE A 141 7.46 -8.97 -12.25
CA PHE A 141 8.19 -8.26 -11.19
C PHE A 141 7.30 -7.91 -10.01
N GLY A 142 6.04 -7.54 -10.25
CA GLY A 142 5.05 -7.29 -9.21
C GLY A 142 4.78 -8.54 -8.37
N LEU A 143 4.65 -9.70 -9.00
CA LEU A 143 4.48 -10.99 -8.31
C LEU A 143 5.69 -11.33 -7.43
N LEU A 144 6.91 -11.16 -7.96
CA LEU A 144 8.13 -11.38 -7.19
C LEU A 144 8.20 -10.43 -6.00
N GLY A 145 7.94 -9.15 -6.20
CA GLY A 145 7.90 -8.16 -5.13
C GLY A 145 6.87 -8.52 -4.04
N GLN A 146 5.68 -8.95 -4.45
CA GLN A 146 4.63 -9.35 -3.52
C GLN A 146 5.01 -10.61 -2.72
N LEU A 147 5.63 -11.59 -3.34
CA LEU A 147 6.13 -12.78 -2.65
C LEU A 147 7.21 -12.45 -1.64
N LEU A 148 8.18 -11.62 -2.03
CA LEU A 148 9.27 -11.19 -1.15
C LEU A 148 8.76 -10.35 0.03
N LEU A 149 7.82 -9.44 -0.23
CA LEU A 149 7.17 -8.64 0.82
C LEU A 149 6.41 -9.53 1.81
N THR A 150 5.60 -10.46 1.32
CA THR A 150 4.83 -11.37 2.17
C THR A 150 5.76 -12.27 2.98
N ALA A 151 6.84 -12.77 2.37
CA ALA A 151 7.86 -13.56 3.07
C ALA A 151 8.58 -12.74 4.14
N SER A 152 8.94 -11.49 3.86
CA SER A 152 9.60 -10.60 4.83
C SER A 152 8.70 -10.30 6.03
N LEU A 153 7.40 -10.14 5.82
CA LEU A 153 6.42 -9.95 6.90
C LEU A 153 6.26 -11.18 7.79
N ARG A 154 6.55 -12.38 7.28
CA ARG A 154 6.55 -13.61 8.08
C ARG A 154 7.65 -13.62 9.13
N TYR A 155 8.84 -13.12 8.80
CA TYR A 155 10.04 -13.20 9.64
C TYR A 155 10.38 -11.89 10.35
N GLY A 156 9.94 -10.75 9.82
CA GLY A 156 10.21 -9.43 10.36
C GLY A 156 9.03 -8.80 11.10
N ALA A 157 9.26 -7.86 12.01
CA ALA A 157 8.20 -7.03 12.56
C ALA A 157 7.65 -6.09 11.49
N VAL A 158 6.32 -5.88 11.43
CA VAL A 158 5.67 -5.03 10.42
C VAL A 158 6.28 -3.63 10.41
N ALA A 159 6.49 -3.07 11.60
CA ALA A 159 7.12 -1.76 11.75
C ALA A 159 8.58 -1.70 11.24
N SER A 160 9.25 -2.84 11.00
CA SER A 160 10.61 -2.87 10.44
C SER A 160 10.65 -3.15 8.95
N VAL A 161 9.59 -3.73 8.41
CA VAL A 161 9.50 -4.12 7.00
C VAL A 161 8.94 -2.98 6.14
N ILE A 162 8.05 -2.16 6.71
CA ILE A 162 7.34 -1.10 5.99
C ILE A 162 8.00 0.27 6.16
N VAL A 163 8.74 0.49 7.25
CA VAL A 163 9.52 1.70 7.51
C VAL A 163 10.90 1.61 6.90
#